data_a341bb7fbb5f88f2f5f1d5abe16bd365
#
_entry.id   a341bb7fbb5f88f2f5f1d5abe16bd365
#
_cell.length_a   1.000
_cell.length_b   1.000
_cell.length_c   1.000
_cell.angle_alpha   90.00
_cell.angle_beta   90.00
_cell.angle_gamma   90.00
#
_symmetry.space_group_name_H-M   'P 1'
#
loop_
_entity.id
_entity.type
_entity.pdbx_description
1 polymer ?
#
loop_
_entity_poly.entity_id
_entity_poly.type
_entity_poly.pdbx_seq_one_letter_code
_entity_poly.pdbx_strand_id
1 'polypeptide(L)'
;MGGMIWGVGSAIHEQTEIDPRASRYVNANLADYMIPVNADVGEVHIIMIPEEDTAINPLGVKGIGEIGIVGTSAALANAIYHATGQRLRDLPLRIDSLITGV
;
A
#
# COMPACT_ATOMS: atom_id res chain seq x y z
N MET A 1 7.24 -3.79 9.31
CA MET A 1 6.42 -2.57 9.41
C MET A 1 6.50 -1.72 8.16
N GLY A 2 7.64 -1.17 7.79
CA GLY A 2 7.77 -0.25 6.65
C GLY A 2 7.13 -0.72 5.34
N GLY A 3 7.34 -1.97 4.94
CA GLY A 3 6.71 -2.53 3.74
C GLY A 3 5.17 -2.55 3.79
N MET A 4 4.59 -2.79 4.96
CA MET A 4 3.12 -2.77 5.13
C MET A 4 2.59 -1.33 4.99
N ILE A 5 3.25 -0.37 5.63
CA ILE A 5 2.88 1.05 5.53
C ILE A 5 3.07 1.57 4.11
N TRP A 6 4.15 1.18 3.44
CA TRP A 6 4.35 1.47 2.02
C TRP A 6 3.21 0.90 1.16
N GLY A 7 2.79 -0.34 1.44
CA GLY A 7 1.65 -0.94 0.78
C GLY A 7 0.33 -0.18 1.01
N VAL A 8 0.14 0.43 2.17
CA VAL A 8 -1.00 1.32 2.43
C VAL A 8 -0.92 2.54 1.51
N GLY A 9 0.26 3.17 1.42
CA GLY A 9 0.48 4.32 0.53
C GLY A 9 0.13 4.01 -0.91
N SER A 10 0.72 2.95 -1.46
CA SER A 10 0.48 2.55 -2.85
C SER A 10 -0.97 2.13 -3.14
N ALA A 11 -1.68 1.64 -2.12
CA ALA A 11 -3.05 1.18 -2.29
C ALA A 11 -4.09 2.31 -2.23
N ILE A 12 -3.87 3.37 -1.44
CA ILE A 12 -4.91 4.35 -1.13
C ILE A 12 -4.51 5.79 -1.52
N HIS A 13 -3.23 6.16 -1.38
CA HIS A 13 -2.79 7.55 -1.47
C HIS A 13 -2.03 7.87 -2.75
N GLU A 14 -1.08 7.01 -3.12
CA GLU A 14 -0.11 7.32 -4.17
C GLU A 14 -0.73 7.23 -5.56
N GLN A 15 -0.80 8.36 -6.24
CA GLN A 15 -1.25 8.44 -7.62
C GLN A 15 -0.37 9.42 -8.38
N THR A 16 0.22 8.95 -9.47
CA THR A 16 0.96 9.80 -10.39
C THR A 16 0.01 10.48 -11.36
N GLU A 17 0.05 11.81 -11.42
CA GLU A 17 -0.76 12.61 -12.31
C GLU A 17 0.08 13.21 -13.43
N ILE A 18 -0.42 13.09 -14.66
CA ILE A 18 0.26 13.57 -15.87
C ILE A 18 -0.62 14.61 -16.55
N ASP A 19 -0.07 15.79 -16.86
CA ASP A 19 -0.69 16.74 -17.79
C ASP A 19 -0.32 16.33 -19.22
N PRO A 20 -1.24 15.79 -20.01
CA PRO A 20 -0.94 15.34 -21.36
C PRO A 20 -0.62 16.50 -22.32
N ARG A 21 -1.05 17.72 -22.01
CA ARG A 21 -0.78 18.91 -22.84
C ARG A 21 0.65 19.41 -22.64
N ALA A 22 1.13 19.34 -21.42
CA ALA A 22 2.49 19.75 -21.05
C ALA A 22 3.50 18.59 -21.05
N SER A 23 3.04 17.36 -21.23
CA SER A 23 3.83 16.12 -21.19
C SER A 23 4.72 16.04 -19.95
N ARG A 24 4.17 16.39 -18.79
CA ARG A 24 4.89 16.39 -17.51
C ARG A 24 4.04 15.86 -16.37
N TYR A 25 4.70 15.40 -15.31
CA TYR A 25 4.04 15.12 -14.04
C TYR A 25 3.64 16.42 -13.36
N VAL A 26 2.41 16.50 -12.85
CA VAL A 26 1.89 17.67 -12.12
C VAL A 26 2.12 17.58 -10.62
N ASN A 27 2.22 16.39 -10.09
CA ASN A 27 2.44 16.12 -8.66
C ASN A 27 3.84 15.49 -8.37
N ALA A 28 4.88 16.08 -8.95
CA ALA A 28 6.25 15.55 -8.87
C ALA A 28 7.03 16.01 -7.62
N ASN A 29 6.34 16.37 -6.55
CA ASN A 29 6.94 16.81 -5.28
C ASN A 29 6.13 16.30 -4.08
N LEU A 30 6.74 16.31 -2.89
CA LEU A 30 6.09 15.79 -1.67
C LEU A 30 4.96 16.65 -1.12
N ALA A 31 4.72 17.84 -1.66
CA ALA A 31 3.56 18.65 -1.29
C ALA A 31 2.30 18.19 -2.02
N ASP A 32 2.45 17.70 -3.24
CA ASP A 32 1.35 17.31 -4.12
C ASP A 32 1.21 15.79 -4.26
N TYR A 33 2.32 15.05 -4.16
CA TYR A 33 2.31 13.59 -4.20
C TYR A 33 2.00 13.04 -2.80
N MET A 34 0.82 12.48 -2.65
CA MET A 34 0.32 12.04 -1.35
C MET A 34 0.99 10.73 -0.93
N ILE A 35 1.56 10.74 0.26
CA ILE A 35 2.07 9.54 0.94
C ILE A 35 1.44 9.47 2.34
N PRO A 36 1.28 8.28 2.94
CA PRO A 36 0.77 8.17 4.29
C PRO A 36 1.64 8.92 5.29
N VAL A 37 1.02 9.71 6.13
CA VAL A 37 1.68 10.31 7.30
C VAL A 37 1.30 9.53 8.56
N ASN A 38 1.95 9.82 9.67
CA ASN A 38 1.73 9.08 10.92
C ASN A 38 0.26 9.09 11.39
N ALA A 39 -0.49 10.12 11.06
CA ALA A 39 -1.91 10.23 11.39
C ALA A 39 -2.81 9.28 10.56
N ASP A 40 -2.37 8.88 9.37
CA ASP A 40 -3.12 7.99 8.49
C ASP A 40 -2.91 6.51 8.84
N VAL A 41 -1.83 6.23 9.55
CA VAL A 41 -1.44 4.87 9.91
C VAL A 41 -1.73 4.64 11.38
N GLY A 42 -2.73 3.83 11.66
CA GLY A 42 -3.03 3.39 13.01
C GLY A 42 -1.97 2.44 13.58
N GLU A 43 -2.35 1.64 14.52
CA GLU A 43 -1.44 0.64 15.11
C GLU A 43 -1.18 -0.51 14.14
N VAL A 44 0.09 -0.83 13.92
CA VAL A 44 0.53 -1.93 13.05
C VAL A 44 1.19 -3.00 13.89
N HIS A 45 0.53 -4.15 14.02
CA HIS A 45 1.07 -5.32 14.68
C HIS A 45 1.82 -6.21 13.70
N ILE A 46 3.04 -6.59 14.07
CA ILE A 46 3.88 -7.48 13.26
C ILE A 46 4.08 -8.78 14.01
N ILE A 47 3.68 -9.86 13.39
CA ILE A 47 3.92 -11.20 13.89
C ILE A 47 4.96 -11.86 12.99
N MET A 48 6.14 -12.11 13.54
CA MET A 48 7.21 -12.81 12.86
C MET A 48 7.03 -14.30 13.11
N ILE A 49 6.80 -15.06 12.05
CA ILE A 49 6.74 -16.52 12.13
C ILE A 49 8.17 -17.04 11.94
N PRO A 50 8.77 -17.64 12.96
CA PRO A 50 10.13 -18.16 12.86
C PRO A 50 10.16 -19.32 11.87
N GLU A 51 11.09 -19.25 10.94
CA GLU A 51 11.36 -20.31 9.97
C GLU A 51 12.86 -20.36 9.71
N GLU A 52 13.43 -21.56 9.73
CA GLU A 52 14.81 -21.83 9.41
C GLU A 52 14.88 -22.67 8.15
N ASP A 53 15.43 -22.09 7.08
CA ASP A 53 15.54 -22.74 5.77
C ASP A 53 17.01 -22.90 5.37
N THR A 54 17.60 -23.99 5.81
CA THR A 54 19.00 -24.33 5.50
C THR A 54 19.19 -24.82 4.06
N ALA A 55 18.12 -25.09 3.32
CA ALA A 55 18.22 -25.46 1.90
C ALA A 55 18.61 -24.25 1.03
N ILE A 56 18.22 -23.03 1.40
CA ILE A 56 18.56 -21.79 0.69
C ILE A 56 20.00 -21.36 1.01
N ASN A 57 20.37 -21.37 2.30
CA ASN A 57 21.72 -21.03 2.73
C ASN A 57 22.02 -21.68 4.09
N PRO A 58 23.31 -21.91 4.43
CA PRO A 58 23.68 -22.58 5.67
C PRO A 58 23.26 -21.88 6.96
N LEU A 59 23.00 -20.56 6.91
CA LEU A 59 22.56 -19.77 8.07
C LEU A 59 21.05 -19.79 8.24
N GLY A 60 20.29 -20.32 7.26
CA GLY A 60 18.83 -20.35 7.29
C GLY A 60 18.16 -18.97 7.21
N VAL A 61 18.90 -17.93 6.80
CA VAL A 61 18.41 -16.56 6.76
C VAL A 61 17.62 -16.27 5.49
N LYS A 62 16.61 -15.39 5.61
CA LYS A 62 15.76 -14.92 4.52
C LYS A 62 15.66 -13.40 4.51
N GLY A 63 15.51 -12.82 3.31
CA GLY A 63 15.17 -11.41 3.15
C GLY A 63 13.70 -11.16 3.49
N ILE A 64 13.43 -10.13 4.32
CA ILE A 64 12.05 -9.83 4.76
C ILE A 64 11.72 -8.33 4.72
N GLY A 65 12.66 -7.50 4.28
CA GLY A 65 12.51 -6.04 4.31
C GLY A 65 11.26 -5.51 3.63
N GLU A 66 10.93 -6.03 2.46
CA GLU A 66 9.81 -5.57 1.63
C GLU A 66 8.67 -6.59 1.50
N ILE A 67 8.80 -7.76 2.08
CA ILE A 67 7.79 -8.83 1.93
C ILE A 67 6.40 -8.40 2.41
N GLY A 68 6.33 -7.48 3.37
CA GLY A 68 5.06 -6.98 3.90
C GLY A 68 4.23 -6.17 2.91
N ILE A 69 4.80 -5.68 1.79
CA ILE A 69 4.05 -4.92 0.79
C ILE A 69 3.16 -5.81 -0.10
N VAL A 70 3.57 -7.05 -0.32
CA VAL A 70 3.00 -7.94 -1.37
C VAL A 70 1.51 -8.15 -1.23
N GLY A 71 1.00 -8.35 -0.02
CA GLY A 71 -0.41 -8.62 0.23
C GLY A 71 -1.24 -7.40 0.65
N THR A 72 -0.62 -6.24 0.87
CA THR A 72 -1.28 -5.12 1.54
C THR A 72 -2.42 -4.53 0.71
N SER A 73 -2.23 -4.31 -0.59
CA SER A 73 -3.28 -3.75 -1.46
C SER A 73 -4.51 -4.65 -1.52
N ALA A 74 -4.31 -5.96 -1.63
CA ALA A 74 -5.41 -6.92 -1.64
C ALA A 74 -6.13 -6.98 -0.29
N ALA A 75 -5.37 -6.93 0.81
CA ALA A 75 -5.94 -6.90 2.16
C ALA A 75 -6.79 -5.65 2.38
N LEU A 76 -6.32 -4.48 1.96
CA LEU A 76 -7.05 -3.21 2.03
C LEU A 76 -8.32 -3.23 1.17
N ALA A 77 -8.23 -3.71 -0.07
CA ALA A 77 -9.42 -3.86 -0.93
C ALA A 77 -10.48 -4.76 -0.30
N ASN A 78 -10.08 -5.83 0.36
CA ASN A 78 -10.99 -6.71 1.08
C ASN A 78 -11.55 -6.05 2.36
N ALA A 79 -10.74 -5.32 3.10
CA ALA A 79 -11.18 -4.58 4.29
C ALA A 79 -12.20 -3.50 3.93
N ILE A 80 -11.97 -2.74 2.87
CA ILE A 80 -12.89 -1.74 2.34
C ILE A 80 -14.21 -2.41 1.93
N TYR A 81 -14.15 -3.50 1.19
CA TYR A 81 -15.36 -4.23 0.82
C TYR A 81 -16.13 -4.73 2.05
N HIS A 82 -15.45 -5.26 3.03
CA HIS A 82 -16.06 -5.72 4.27
C HIS A 82 -16.75 -4.58 5.05
N ALA A 83 -16.12 -3.40 5.05
CA ALA A 83 -16.64 -2.24 5.78
C ALA A 83 -17.80 -1.54 5.04
N THR A 84 -17.79 -1.50 3.71
CA THR A 84 -18.68 -0.64 2.91
C THR A 84 -19.62 -1.41 1.98
N GLY A 85 -19.30 -2.66 1.67
CA GLY A 85 -19.96 -3.44 0.62
C GLY A 85 -19.55 -3.05 -0.80
N GLN A 86 -18.69 -2.04 -0.96
CA GLN A 86 -18.23 -1.57 -2.27
C GLN A 86 -16.98 -2.34 -2.70
N ARG A 87 -16.99 -2.91 -3.89
CA ARG A 87 -15.87 -3.66 -4.44
C ARG A 87 -15.08 -2.82 -5.43
N LEU A 88 -14.04 -2.14 -4.96
CA LEU A 88 -13.08 -1.45 -5.80
C LEU A 88 -12.07 -2.45 -6.38
N ARG A 89 -11.76 -2.29 -7.67
CA ARG A 89 -10.86 -3.21 -8.41
C ARG A 89 -9.68 -2.50 -9.05
N ASP A 90 -9.69 -1.18 -9.04
CA ASP A 90 -8.64 -0.34 -9.60
C ASP A 90 -7.83 0.31 -8.49
N LEU A 91 -6.52 0.43 -8.69
CA LEU A 91 -5.61 1.10 -7.78
C LEU A 91 -5.23 2.51 -8.31
N PRO A 92 -5.07 3.47 -7.43
CA PRO A 92 -5.32 3.43 -6.00
C PRO A 92 -6.81 3.30 -5.65
N LEU A 93 -7.10 2.72 -4.47
CA LEU A 93 -8.46 2.61 -3.92
C LEU A 93 -8.89 3.98 -3.38
N ARG A 94 -9.35 4.83 -4.24
CA ARG A 94 -9.57 6.25 -3.92
C ARG A 94 -10.67 6.44 -2.89
N ILE A 95 -10.41 7.29 -1.90
CA ILE A 95 -11.36 7.62 -0.84
C ILE A 95 -12.58 8.35 -1.40
N ASP A 96 -12.38 9.22 -2.39
CA ASP A 96 -13.46 9.91 -3.09
C ASP A 96 -14.42 8.94 -3.79
N SER A 97 -13.93 7.89 -4.41
CA SER A 97 -14.77 6.83 -4.98
C SER A 97 -15.62 6.12 -3.92
N LEU A 98 -15.09 5.97 -2.70
CA LEU A 98 -15.84 5.38 -1.60
C LEU A 98 -16.96 6.30 -1.09
N ILE A 99 -16.74 7.61 -1.11
CA ILE A 99 -17.72 8.60 -0.64
C ILE A 99 -18.82 8.80 -1.67
N THR A 100 -18.47 8.83 -2.96
CA THR A 100 -19.41 9.10 -4.05
C THR A 100 -20.14 7.86 -4.55
N GLY A 101 -19.65 6.68 -4.24
CA GLY A 101 -20.25 5.42 -4.67
C GLY A 101 -20.10 5.12 -6.17
N VAL A 102 -19.13 5.80 -6.83
CA VAL A 102 -18.85 5.65 -8.27
C VAL A 102 -17.50 5.00 -8.47
#